data_aa1865129cdb8efd25346524ec99110f
#
_entry.id   aa1865129cdb8efd25346524ec99110f
#
_cell.length_a   1.000
_cell.length_b   1.000
_cell.length_c   1.000
_cell.angle_alpha   90.00
_cell.angle_beta   90.00
_cell.angle_gamma   90.00
#
_symmetry.space_group_name_H-M   'P 1'
#
loop_
_entity.id
_entity.type
_entity.pdbx_description
1 polymer ?
#
loop_
_entity_poly.entity_id
_entity_poly.type
_entity_poly.pdbx_seq_one_letter_code
_entity_poly.pdbx_strand_id
1 'polypeptide(L)'
;AHCNFQLRGAESDEDEVLVEEEARKYGVEFYNKRFETAAEMERTGESMEMAARRLRYAWFDALSREHGYTVVAIAHHADDSIETFFINLPRGTGLRGLTGISTQVGRIIRPLMFASRKEILEYAVANRIPFREDSSNRSTKYLRNKIRLGLIPRIREINPKFTSLMRRNIARLTDAQLFINHGIQRIREEVITTENGIDTIHIDRIDRAFPLNFVIFELLNSTYSFKGDVSDALVR
;
A
#
# COMPACT_ATOMS: atom_id res chain seq x y z
N ALA A 1 16.02 7.13 7.20
CA ALA A 1 16.54 6.76 5.88
C ALA A 1 15.88 7.60 4.79
N HIS A 2 16.64 8.17 3.87
CA HIS A 2 16.17 9.00 2.74
C HIS A 2 16.62 8.41 1.40
N CYS A 3 15.69 8.32 0.44
CA CYS A 3 15.97 7.87 -0.93
C CYS A 3 15.97 9.08 -1.87
N ASN A 4 17.12 9.46 -2.40
CA ASN A 4 17.24 10.45 -3.46
C ASN A 4 17.24 9.74 -4.82
N PHE A 5 16.15 9.84 -5.57
CA PHE A 5 15.99 9.20 -6.88
C PHE A 5 16.55 10.05 -8.04
N GLN A 6 17.10 11.22 -7.77
CA GLN A 6 17.71 12.15 -8.73
C GLN A 6 16.75 12.55 -9.89
N LEU A 7 15.44 12.56 -9.62
CA LEU A 7 14.41 12.79 -10.65
C LEU A 7 13.96 14.26 -10.77
N ARG A 8 14.37 15.12 -9.80
CA ARG A 8 13.93 16.52 -9.72
C ARG A 8 15.12 17.50 -9.59
N GLY A 9 16.34 17.03 -9.92
CA GLY A 9 17.55 17.86 -9.81
C GLY A 9 17.73 18.45 -8.40
N ALA A 10 17.95 19.76 -8.30
CA ALA A 10 18.21 20.46 -7.05
C ALA A 10 17.12 20.26 -5.98
N GLU A 11 15.82 20.14 -6.35
CA GLU A 11 14.76 19.87 -5.39
C GLU A 11 14.96 18.55 -4.62
N SER A 12 15.48 17.52 -5.30
CA SER A 12 15.77 16.24 -4.65
C SER A 12 16.93 16.34 -3.65
N ASP A 13 17.91 17.17 -3.94
CA ASP A 13 19.04 17.40 -3.05
C ASP A 13 18.65 18.27 -1.85
N GLU A 14 17.80 19.27 -2.05
CA GLU A 14 17.24 20.09 -0.96
C GLU A 14 16.34 19.28 -0.01
N ASP A 15 15.59 18.31 -0.53
CA ASP A 15 14.81 17.38 0.30
C ASP A 15 15.73 16.48 1.15
N GLU A 16 16.85 16.01 0.58
CA GLU A 16 17.88 15.23 1.28
C GLU A 16 18.49 16.04 2.44
N VAL A 17 18.88 17.29 2.17
CA VAL A 17 19.45 18.19 3.19
C VAL A 17 18.45 18.43 4.33
N LEU A 18 17.18 18.70 4.03
CA LEU A 18 16.15 18.91 5.04
C LEU A 18 16.00 17.70 5.96
N VAL A 19 15.97 16.48 5.40
CA VAL A 19 15.82 15.26 6.20
C VAL A 19 17.06 15.01 7.05
N GLU A 20 18.26 15.31 6.54
CA GLU A 20 19.50 15.19 7.30
C GLU A 20 19.56 16.17 8.48
N GLU A 21 19.16 17.43 8.26
CA GLU A 21 19.12 18.45 9.32
C GLU A 21 18.13 18.08 10.42
N GLU A 22 16.94 17.62 10.07
CA GLU A 22 15.96 17.16 11.06
C GLU A 22 16.43 15.91 11.79
N ALA A 23 17.06 14.94 11.13
CA ALA A 23 17.63 13.77 11.78
C ALA A 23 18.70 14.19 12.81
N ARG A 24 19.58 15.12 12.46
CA ARG A 24 20.61 15.67 13.37
C ARG A 24 19.99 16.38 14.56
N LYS A 25 18.94 17.16 14.34
CA LYS A 25 18.20 17.89 15.39
C LYS A 25 17.57 16.94 16.42
N TYR A 26 17.05 15.79 15.96
CA TYR A 26 16.45 14.78 16.83
C TYR A 26 17.46 13.76 17.36
N GLY A 27 18.75 13.87 17.01
CA GLY A 27 19.79 12.96 17.46
C GLY A 27 19.62 11.52 16.97
N VAL A 28 19.01 11.34 15.79
CA VAL A 28 18.81 10.02 15.17
C VAL A 28 19.77 9.81 14.00
N GLU A 29 20.16 8.56 13.77
CA GLU A 29 21.04 8.20 12.66
C GLU A 29 20.37 8.52 11.32
N PHE A 30 21.15 9.09 10.40
CA PHE A 30 20.71 9.41 9.06
C PHE A 30 21.41 8.52 8.04
N TYR A 31 20.61 7.85 7.23
CA TYR A 31 21.06 7.07 6.09
C TYR A 31 20.46 7.66 4.82
N ASN A 32 21.29 7.92 3.81
CA ASN A 32 20.81 8.31 2.50
C ASN A 32 21.32 7.36 1.42
N LYS A 33 20.58 7.29 0.32
CA LYS A 33 20.99 6.60 -0.89
C LYS A 33 20.50 7.35 -2.11
N ARG A 34 21.45 7.68 -2.99
CA ARG A 34 21.17 8.21 -4.32
C ARG A 34 21.07 7.07 -5.30
N PHE A 35 20.05 7.09 -6.13
CA PHE A 35 19.75 6.03 -7.10
C PHE A 35 19.86 6.56 -8.52
N GLU A 36 20.51 5.82 -9.41
CA GLU A 36 20.50 6.05 -10.84
C GLU A 36 19.20 5.52 -11.45
N THR A 37 18.08 6.17 -11.11
CA THR A 37 16.74 5.67 -11.40
C THR A 37 16.48 5.57 -12.90
N ALA A 38 17.00 6.53 -13.70
CA ALA A 38 16.85 6.52 -15.16
C ALA A 38 17.53 5.29 -15.80
N ALA A 39 18.78 5.00 -15.42
CA ALA A 39 19.51 3.83 -15.90
C ALA A 39 18.81 2.51 -15.50
N GLU A 40 18.24 2.47 -14.31
CA GLU A 40 17.52 1.29 -13.82
C GLU A 40 16.21 1.07 -14.59
N MET A 41 15.49 2.13 -14.96
CA MET A 41 14.31 2.05 -15.82
C MET A 41 14.64 1.50 -17.22
N GLU A 42 15.74 1.99 -17.81
CA GLU A 42 16.20 1.51 -19.13
C GLU A 42 16.57 0.01 -19.06
N ARG A 43 17.22 -0.41 -17.98
CA ARG A 43 17.63 -1.80 -17.80
C ARG A 43 16.46 -2.76 -17.60
N THR A 44 15.39 -2.33 -16.90
CA THR A 44 14.28 -3.22 -16.49
C THR A 44 13.02 -3.06 -17.31
N GLY A 45 12.86 -1.97 -18.05
CA GLY A 45 11.62 -1.61 -18.74
C GLY A 45 10.48 -1.19 -17.78
N GLU A 46 10.78 -1.01 -16.48
CA GLU A 46 9.79 -0.59 -15.49
C GLU A 46 9.40 0.89 -15.63
N SER A 47 8.19 1.22 -15.22
CA SER A 47 7.82 2.63 -15.04
C SER A 47 8.66 3.25 -13.90
N MET A 48 8.80 4.58 -13.92
CA MET A 48 9.51 5.34 -12.88
C MET A 48 9.00 5.01 -11.47
N GLU A 49 7.68 4.95 -11.28
CA GLU A 49 7.07 4.63 -9.99
C GLU A 49 7.43 3.21 -9.52
N MET A 50 7.43 2.23 -10.43
CA MET A 50 7.77 0.84 -10.11
C MET A 50 9.24 0.70 -9.77
N ALA A 51 10.13 1.28 -10.58
CA ALA A 51 11.58 1.25 -10.34
C ALA A 51 11.95 1.93 -9.02
N ALA A 52 11.45 3.16 -8.77
CA ALA A 52 11.69 3.88 -7.53
C ALA A 52 11.15 3.13 -6.30
N ARG A 53 9.96 2.52 -6.43
CA ARG A 53 9.38 1.70 -5.37
C ARG A 53 10.23 0.46 -5.08
N ARG A 54 10.62 -0.31 -6.08
CA ARG A 54 11.45 -1.52 -5.94
C ARG A 54 12.79 -1.18 -5.29
N LEU A 55 13.49 -0.15 -5.80
CA LEU A 55 14.77 0.31 -5.28
C LEU A 55 14.68 0.72 -3.80
N ARG A 56 13.65 1.48 -3.44
CA ARG A 56 13.39 1.92 -2.07
C ARG A 56 13.24 0.75 -1.11
N TYR A 57 12.36 -0.20 -1.42
CA TYR A 57 12.10 -1.32 -0.53
C TYR A 57 13.26 -2.30 -0.43
N ALA A 58 13.97 -2.55 -1.54
CA ALA A 58 15.18 -3.36 -1.53
C ALA A 58 16.26 -2.75 -0.63
N TRP A 59 16.45 -1.43 -0.69
CA TRP A 59 17.41 -0.76 0.16
C TRP A 59 16.98 -0.72 1.63
N PHE A 60 15.71 -0.46 1.93
CA PHE A 60 15.21 -0.50 3.31
C PHE A 60 15.33 -1.89 3.94
N ASP A 61 15.13 -2.95 3.16
CA ASP A 61 15.32 -4.31 3.64
C ASP A 61 16.80 -4.61 3.91
N ALA A 62 17.71 -4.19 3.02
CA ALA A 62 19.15 -4.32 3.23
C ALA A 62 19.61 -3.57 4.49
N LEU A 63 19.20 -2.29 4.63
CA LEU A 63 19.53 -1.45 5.78
C LEU A 63 18.99 -2.05 7.09
N SER A 64 17.77 -2.60 7.06
CA SER A 64 17.16 -3.26 8.22
C SER A 64 17.93 -4.50 8.66
N ARG A 65 18.46 -5.28 7.70
CA ARG A 65 19.29 -6.45 8.03
C ARG A 65 20.65 -6.05 8.58
N GLU A 66 21.29 -5.04 7.98
CA GLU A 66 22.61 -4.56 8.37
C GLU A 66 22.63 -4.00 9.78
N HIS A 67 21.62 -3.22 10.14
CA HIS A 67 21.54 -2.52 11.43
C HIS A 67 20.57 -3.16 12.45
N GLY A 68 19.96 -4.30 12.11
CA GLY A 68 19.04 -5.01 13.02
C GLY A 68 17.70 -4.32 13.26
N TYR A 69 17.24 -3.43 12.35
CA TYR A 69 15.94 -2.77 12.49
C TYR A 69 14.80 -3.77 12.32
N THR A 70 13.86 -3.76 13.24
CA THR A 70 12.72 -4.70 13.26
C THR A 70 11.57 -4.25 12.39
N VAL A 71 11.39 -2.95 12.20
CA VAL A 71 10.30 -2.36 11.40
C VAL A 71 10.79 -1.21 10.53
N VAL A 72 10.06 -0.98 9.44
CA VAL A 72 10.23 0.18 8.54
C VAL A 72 8.94 0.99 8.57
N ALA A 73 8.99 2.20 9.12
CA ALA A 73 7.86 3.12 9.14
C ALA A 73 7.78 3.93 7.84
N ILE A 74 6.61 3.92 7.18
CA ILE A 74 6.36 4.68 5.95
C ILE A 74 5.22 5.67 6.19
N ALA A 75 5.38 6.90 5.72
CA ALA A 75 4.47 8.02 5.96
C ALA A 75 3.22 8.02 5.05
N HIS A 76 2.63 6.86 4.77
CA HIS A 76 1.29 6.82 4.18
C HIS A 76 0.25 7.29 5.21
N HIS A 77 -0.78 7.97 4.73
CA HIS A 77 -1.85 8.53 5.55
C HIS A 77 -3.24 8.12 5.03
N ALA A 78 -4.30 8.54 5.71
CA ALA A 78 -5.65 8.13 5.40
C ALA A 78 -6.11 8.48 3.97
N ASP A 79 -5.70 9.66 3.44
CA ASP A 79 -6.06 10.03 2.06
C ASP A 79 -5.41 9.11 1.03
N ASP A 80 -4.18 8.59 1.27
CA ASP A 80 -3.54 7.60 0.39
C ASP A 80 -4.37 6.31 0.28
N SER A 81 -5.03 5.92 1.37
CA SER A 81 -5.92 4.77 1.40
C SER A 81 -7.17 4.99 0.54
N ILE A 82 -7.74 6.20 0.60
CA ILE A 82 -8.87 6.60 -0.25
C ILE A 82 -8.45 6.62 -1.74
N GLU A 83 -7.28 7.18 -2.04
CA GLU A 83 -6.74 7.17 -3.41
C GLU A 83 -6.56 5.73 -3.93
N THR A 84 -6.01 4.84 -3.10
CA THR A 84 -5.82 3.43 -3.45
C THR A 84 -7.14 2.72 -3.71
N PHE A 85 -8.19 2.99 -2.91
CA PHE A 85 -9.52 2.50 -3.17
C PHE A 85 -9.99 2.86 -4.59
N PHE A 86 -9.89 4.15 -4.98
CA PHE A 86 -10.31 4.62 -6.31
C PHE A 86 -9.38 4.18 -7.45
N ILE A 87 -8.13 3.87 -7.18
CA ILE A 87 -7.23 3.26 -8.17
C ILE A 87 -7.67 1.82 -8.47
N ASN A 88 -8.07 1.08 -7.45
CA ASN A 88 -8.40 -0.34 -7.57
C ASN A 88 -9.82 -0.58 -8.08
N LEU A 89 -10.79 0.25 -7.69
CA LEU A 89 -12.20 0.10 -8.05
C LEU A 89 -12.42 -0.11 -9.57
N PRO A 90 -11.91 0.75 -10.47
CA PRO A 90 -12.11 0.58 -11.92
C PRO A 90 -11.26 -0.55 -12.52
N ARG A 91 -10.37 -1.17 -11.76
CA ARG A 91 -9.56 -2.31 -12.21
C ARG A 91 -10.27 -3.66 -12.03
N GLY A 92 -11.48 -3.66 -11.48
CA GLY A 92 -12.21 -4.90 -11.23
C GLY A 92 -11.62 -5.70 -10.10
N THR A 93 -11.47 -5.10 -8.93
CA THR A 93 -10.93 -5.76 -7.73
C THR A 93 -12.03 -6.36 -6.87
N GLY A 94 -11.74 -7.47 -6.19
CA GLY A 94 -12.55 -7.98 -5.09
C GLY A 94 -12.44 -7.12 -3.82
N LEU A 95 -13.11 -7.54 -2.75
CA LEU A 95 -13.16 -6.83 -1.46
C LEU A 95 -11.78 -6.43 -0.94
N ARG A 96 -10.81 -7.34 -1.02
CA ARG A 96 -9.43 -7.12 -0.57
C ARG A 96 -8.78 -5.86 -1.18
N GLY A 97 -9.00 -5.59 -2.46
CA GLY A 97 -8.45 -4.40 -3.09
C GLY A 97 -9.18 -3.10 -2.72
N LEU A 98 -10.38 -3.20 -2.13
CA LEU A 98 -11.18 -2.06 -1.67
C LEU A 98 -10.92 -1.70 -0.19
N THR A 99 -10.11 -2.47 0.53
CA THR A 99 -9.71 -2.15 1.91
C THR A 99 -8.64 -1.05 2.00
N GLY A 100 -8.25 -0.46 0.87
CA GLY A 100 -7.24 0.60 0.80
C GLY A 100 -5.82 0.09 1.10
N ILE A 101 -5.11 0.80 1.98
CA ILE A 101 -3.73 0.45 2.37
C ILE A 101 -3.74 -0.11 3.79
N SER A 102 -3.19 -1.30 3.98
CA SER A 102 -3.04 -1.92 5.31
C SER A 102 -2.09 -1.09 6.18
N THR A 103 -2.39 -0.99 7.49
CA THR A 103 -1.52 -0.31 8.47
C THR A 103 -0.19 -1.03 8.68
N GLN A 104 -0.17 -2.35 8.46
CA GLN A 104 1.03 -3.17 8.56
C GLN A 104 1.04 -4.28 7.50
N VAL A 105 2.20 -4.51 6.91
CA VAL A 105 2.48 -5.65 6.03
C VAL A 105 3.90 -6.13 6.30
N GLY A 106 4.04 -7.30 6.91
CA GLY A 106 5.34 -7.79 7.35
C GLY A 106 6.01 -6.79 8.31
N ARG A 107 7.22 -6.36 7.96
CA ARG A 107 7.99 -5.35 8.72
C ARG A 107 7.60 -3.91 8.42
N ILE A 108 6.79 -3.65 7.40
CA ILE A 108 6.40 -2.30 7.01
C ILE A 108 5.19 -1.88 7.85
N ILE A 109 5.33 -0.78 8.59
CA ILE A 109 4.27 -0.14 9.35
C ILE A 109 3.95 1.25 8.79
N ARG A 110 2.72 1.72 8.98
CA ARG A 110 2.24 3.02 8.51
C ARG A 110 1.58 3.80 9.64
N PRO A 111 2.39 4.42 10.50
CA PRO A 111 1.89 5.06 11.73
C PRO A 111 0.90 6.19 11.50
N LEU A 112 0.93 6.85 10.33
CA LEU A 112 0.08 8.02 10.03
C LEU A 112 -1.26 7.66 9.39
N MET A 113 -1.63 6.38 9.28
CA MET A 113 -2.90 5.96 8.66
C MET A 113 -4.15 6.46 9.40
N PHE A 114 -4.02 6.86 10.67
CA PHE A 114 -5.11 7.46 11.45
C PHE A 114 -5.40 8.92 11.06
N ALA A 115 -4.47 9.63 10.43
CA ALA A 115 -4.57 11.05 10.12
C ALA A 115 -4.80 11.31 8.62
N SER A 116 -5.54 12.37 8.30
CA SER A 116 -5.63 12.92 6.95
C SER A 116 -4.41 13.80 6.64
N ARG A 117 -4.15 14.04 5.35
CA ARG A 117 -3.11 14.99 4.93
C ARG A 117 -3.31 16.38 5.56
N LYS A 118 -4.56 16.82 5.68
CA LYS A 118 -4.89 18.12 6.30
C LYS A 118 -4.46 18.15 7.76
N GLU A 119 -4.82 17.15 8.56
CA GLU A 119 -4.46 17.04 9.97
C GLU A 119 -2.93 16.97 10.16
N ILE A 120 -2.22 16.24 9.28
CA ILE A 120 -0.75 16.18 9.31
C ILE A 120 -0.14 17.55 9.03
N LEU A 121 -0.64 18.28 8.03
CA LEU A 121 -0.14 19.60 7.68
C LEU A 121 -0.41 20.61 8.79
N GLU A 122 -1.61 20.61 9.36
CA GLU A 122 -1.97 21.47 10.51
C GLU A 122 -1.06 21.19 11.71
N TYR A 123 -0.77 19.91 11.99
CA TYR A 123 0.17 19.52 13.04
C TYR A 123 1.59 20.03 12.76
N ALA A 124 2.08 19.87 11.53
CA ALA A 124 3.42 20.33 11.16
C ALA A 124 3.56 21.85 11.31
N VAL A 125 2.55 22.62 10.87
CA VAL A 125 2.53 24.08 11.01
C VAL A 125 2.49 24.49 12.49
N ALA A 126 1.59 23.90 13.28
CA ALA A 126 1.42 24.22 14.69
C ALA A 126 2.70 23.94 15.52
N ASN A 127 3.44 22.90 15.15
CA ASN A 127 4.68 22.49 15.82
C ASN A 127 5.96 23.02 15.14
N ARG A 128 5.81 23.89 14.14
CA ARG A 128 6.94 24.47 13.37
C ARG A 128 7.89 23.40 12.82
N ILE A 129 7.34 22.27 12.38
CA ILE A 129 8.10 21.21 11.72
C ILE A 129 8.33 21.65 10.27
N PRO A 130 9.57 21.77 9.81
CA PRO A 130 9.84 22.15 8.43
C PRO A 130 9.39 21.02 7.49
N PHE A 131 8.83 21.37 6.36
CA PHE A 131 8.45 20.44 5.29
C PHE A 131 8.57 21.12 3.94
N ARG A 132 8.70 20.30 2.90
CA ARG A 132 8.73 20.75 1.51
C ARG A 132 7.57 20.11 0.74
N GLU A 133 7.01 20.86 -0.20
CA GLU A 133 6.03 20.32 -1.12
C GLU A 133 6.74 19.76 -2.36
N ASP A 134 6.52 18.48 -2.64
CA ASP A 134 7.00 17.85 -3.87
C ASP A 134 6.25 18.43 -5.08
N SER A 135 6.99 19.10 -5.99
CA SER A 135 6.44 19.72 -7.20
C SER A 135 5.71 18.73 -8.10
N SER A 136 6.12 17.45 -8.10
CA SER A 136 5.48 16.38 -8.87
C SER A 136 4.04 16.09 -8.44
N ASN A 137 3.65 16.47 -7.23
CA ASN A 137 2.26 16.32 -6.74
C ASN A 137 1.24 17.15 -7.54
N ARG A 138 1.67 18.17 -8.28
CA ARG A 138 0.81 19.01 -9.13
C ARG A 138 0.59 18.41 -10.53
N SER A 139 1.39 17.43 -10.92
CA SER A 139 1.31 16.81 -12.23
C SER A 139 0.17 15.80 -12.31
N THR A 140 -0.72 15.94 -13.27
CA THR A 140 -1.81 14.97 -13.55
C THR A 140 -1.37 13.81 -14.44
N LYS A 141 -0.07 13.67 -14.71
CA LYS A 141 0.48 12.56 -15.50
C LYS A 141 0.17 11.20 -14.84
N TYR A 142 0.21 11.15 -13.51
CA TYR A 142 0.04 9.92 -12.74
C TYR A 142 -1.42 9.70 -12.33
N LEU A 143 -1.89 8.45 -12.39
CA LEU A 143 -3.26 8.07 -12.05
C LEU A 143 -3.66 8.51 -10.63
N ARG A 144 -2.74 8.36 -9.67
CA ARG A 144 -2.97 8.80 -8.28
C ARG A 144 -3.25 10.30 -8.21
N ASN A 145 -2.49 11.11 -8.91
CA ASN A 145 -2.69 12.56 -8.95
C ASN A 145 -3.99 12.94 -9.69
N LYS A 146 -4.37 12.21 -10.75
CA LYS A 146 -5.69 12.42 -11.40
C LYS A 146 -6.84 12.19 -10.44
N ILE A 147 -6.75 11.17 -9.60
CA ILE A 147 -7.75 10.88 -8.56
C ILE A 147 -7.73 11.97 -7.49
N ARG A 148 -6.55 12.30 -6.95
CA ARG A 148 -6.35 13.31 -5.89
C ARG A 148 -6.83 14.69 -6.30
N LEU A 149 -6.46 15.14 -7.50
CA LEU A 149 -6.71 16.51 -7.97
C LEU A 149 -8.01 16.65 -8.78
N GLY A 150 -8.50 15.58 -9.39
CA GLY A 150 -9.68 15.61 -10.26
C GLY A 150 -10.91 14.98 -9.62
N LEU A 151 -10.83 13.73 -9.20
CA LEU A 151 -12.01 12.97 -8.75
C LEU A 151 -12.43 13.33 -7.31
N ILE A 152 -11.51 13.26 -6.37
CA ILE A 152 -11.80 13.47 -4.94
C ILE A 152 -12.38 14.86 -4.67
N PRO A 153 -11.86 15.97 -5.24
CA PRO A 153 -12.46 17.30 -5.03
C PRO A 153 -13.91 17.36 -5.51
N ARG A 154 -14.23 16.82 -6.67
CA ARG A 154 -15.61 16.79 -7.21
C ARG A 154 -16.58 16.01 -6.33
N ILE A 155 -16.14 14.89 -5.74
CA ILE A 155 -16.98 14.16 -4.79
C ILE A 155 -17.17 14.96 -3.49
N ARG A 156 -16.14 15.72 -3.05
CA ARG A 156 -16.24 16.61 -1.89
C ARG A 156 -17.20 17.78 -2.11
N GLU A 157 -17.35 18.27 -3.35
CA GLU A 157 -18.37 19.27 -3.71
C GLU A 157 -19.78 18.70 -3.50
N ILE A 158 -20.02 17.44 -3.87
CA ILE A 158 -21.29 16.75 -3.66
C ILE A 158 -21.53 16.48 -2.16
N ASN A 159 -20.48 16.03 -1.44
CA ASN A 159 -20.56 15.73 -0.02
C ASN A 159 -19.29 16.17 0.71
N PRO A 160 -19.31 17.32 1.42
CA PRO A 160 -18.16 17.83 2.15
C PRO A 160 -17.60 16.86 3.22
N LYS A 161 -18.43 15.95 3.73
CA LYS A 161 -18.03 14.91 4.69
C LYS A 161 -17.43 13.66 4.03
N PHE A 162 -17.26 13.66 2.71
CA PHE A 162 -16.82 12.50 1.94
C PHE A 162 -15.59 11.82 2.54
N THR A 163 -14.52 12.57 2.85
CA THR A 163 -13.27 11.98 3.35
C THR A 163 -13.49 11.18 4.64
N SER A 164 -14.23 11.74 5.60
CA SER A 164 -14.52 11.06 6.87
C SER A 164 -15.43 9.85 6.69
N LEU A 165 -16.41 9.94 5.79
CA LEU A 165 -17.31 8.84 5.44
C LEU A 165 -16.52 7.72 4.75
N MET A 166 -15.65 8.06 3.81
CA MET A 166 -14.86 7.09 3.07
C MET A 166 -13.87 6.34 3.97
N ARG A 167 -13.23 7.03 4.93
CA ARG A 167 -12.40 6.37 5.96
C ARG A 167 -13.20 5.31 6.74
N ARG A 168 -14.42 5.65 7.16
CA ARG A 168 -15.31 4.68 7.86
C ARG A 168 -15.73 3.53 6.96
N ASN A 169 -16.00 3.79 5.70
CA ASN A 169 -16.35 2.73 4.74
C ASN A 169 -15.18 1.77 4.54
N ILE A 170 -13.96 2.29 4.34
CA ILE A 170 -12.76 1.47 4.22
C ILE A 170 -12.53 0.64 5.49
N ALA A 171 -12.70 1.21 6.68
CA ALA A 171 -12.61 0.47 7.94
C ALA A 171 -13.61 -0.69 7.99
N ARG A 172 -14.89 -0.46 7.64
CA ARG A 172 -15.90 -1.52 7.59
C ARG A 172 -15.58 -2.61 6.56
N LEU A 173 -15.06 -2.23 5.39
CA LEU A 173 -14.62 -3.19 4.39
C LEU A 173 -13.42 -4.01 4.89
N THR A 174 -12.53 -3.39 5.65
CA THR A 174 -11.40 -4.08 6.30
C THR A 174 -11.89 -5.08 7.35
N ASP A 175 -12.85 -4.69 8.19
CA ASP A 175 -13.45 -5.59 9.18
C ASP A 175 -14.15 -6.79 8.51
N ALA A 176 -14.89 -6.53 7.42
CA ALA A 176 -15.53 -7.58 6.62
C ALA A 176 -14.47 -8.53 6.00
N GLN A 177 -13.37 -8.00 5.47
CA GLN A 177 -12.30 -8.83 4.93
C GLN A 177 -11.61 -9.66 6.01
N LEU A 178 -11.40 -9.11 7.21
CA LEU A 178 -10.87 -9.88 8.34
C LEU A 178 -11.81 -11.03 8.73
N PHE A 179 -13.10 -10.77 8.79
CA PHE A 179 -14.10 -11.81 9.06
C PHE A 179 -14.07 -12.94 8.01
N ILE A 180 -13.99 -12.56 6.73
CA ILE A 180 -13.85 -13.51 5.61
C ILE A 180 -12.55 -14.32 5.77
N ASN A 181 -11.42 -13.65 6.02
CA ASN A 181 -10.14 -14.34 6.19
C ASN A 181 -10.18 -15.38 7.32
N HIS A 182 -10.79 -15.05 8.45
CA HIS A 182 -10.98 -15.99 9.54
C HIS A 182 -11.87 -17.18 9.13
N GLY A 183 -12.95 -16.92 8.41
CA GLY A 183 -13.84 -17.98 7.89
C GLY A 183 -13.11 -18.90 6.90
N ILE A 184 -12.40 -18.33 5.95
CA ILE A 184 -11.60 -19.09 4.97
C ILE A 184 -10.48 -19.89 5.62
N GLN A 185 -9.83 -19.35 6.65
CA GLN A 185 -8.79 -20.10 7.38
C GLN A 185 -9.38 -21.36 8.07
N ARG A 186 -10.55 -21.25 8.67
CA ARG A 186 -11.25 -22.41 9.25
C ARG A 186 -11.63 -23.45 8.19
N ILE A 187 -12.24 -22.99 7.09
CA ILE A 187 -12.57 -23.87 5.97
C ILE A 187 -11.32 -24.56 5.44
N ARG A 188 -10.19 -23.84 5.31
CA ARG A 188 -8.92 -24.37 4.86
C ARG A 188 -8.45 -25.56 5.71
N GLU A 189 -8.53 -25.43 7.03
CA GLU A 189 -8.12 -26.49 7.98
C GLU A 189 -8.99 -27.75 7.86
N GLU A 190 -10.25 -27.60 7.43
CA GLU A 190 -11.19 -28.71 7.24
C GLU A 190 -11.07 -29.37 5.86
N VAL A 191 -10.77 -28.58 4.81
CA VAL A 191 -10.85 -29.06 3.41
C VAL A 191 -9.52 -29.28 2.74
N ILE A 192 -8.38 -28.83 3.30
CA ILE A 192 -7.07 -29.05 2.72
C ILE A 192 -6.30 -30.09 3.53
N THR A 193 -5.82 -31.12 2.85
CA THR A 193 -4.87 -32.08 3.41
C THR A 193 -3.55 -31.98 2.64
N THR A 194 -2.43 -31.94 3.36
CA THR A 194 -1.09 -31.88 2.76
C THR A 194 -0.37 -33.21 2.99
N GLU A 195 -0.08 -33.92 1.92
CA GLU A 195 0.69 -35.16 1.95
C GLU A 195 1.87 -35.07 0.98
N ASN A 196 3.08 -35.42 1.44
CA ASN A 196 4.30 -35.34 0.64
C ASN A 196 4.54 -34.03 -0.10
N GLY A 197 4.11 -32.88 0.49
CA GLY A 197 4.22 -31.55 -0.10
C GLY A 197 3.18 -31.24 -1.18
N ILE A 198 2.17 -32.08 -1.33
CA ILE A 198 1.05 -31.90 -2.26
C ILE A 198 -0.19 -31.54 -1.42
N ASP A 199 -0.80 -30.38 -1.74
CA ASP A 199 -2.05 -29.97 -1.13
C ASP A 199 -3.24 -30.52 -1.94
N THR A 200 -4.14 -31.25 -1.27
CA THR A 200 -5.39 -31.75 -1.84
C THR A 200 -6.56 -30.98 -1.25
N ILE A 201 -7.39 -30.41 -2.11
CA ILE A 201 -8.62 -29.70 -1.69
C ILE A 201 -9.81 -30.63 -1.83
N HIS A 202 -10.46 -30.96 -0.71
CA HIS A 202 -11.65 -31.79 -0.64
C HIS A 202 -12.91 -30.93 -0.83
N ILE A 203 -13.34 -30.74 -2.07
CA ILE A 203 -14.47 -29.87 -2.44
C ILE A 203 -15.79 -30.38 -1.81
N ASP A 204 -15.93 -31.70 -1.65
CA ASP A 204 -17.08 -32.36 -1.02
C ASP A 204 -17.28 -31.99 0.45
N ARG A 205 -16.23 -31.50 1.11
CA ARG A 205 -16.28 -31.02 2.52
C ARG A 205 -16.68 -29.55 2.65
N ILE A 206 -16.76 -28.82 1.55
CA ILE A 206 -17.20 -27.41 1.59
C ILE A 206 -18.71 -27.38 1.81
N ASP A 207 -19.14 -26.72 2.88
CA ASP A 207 -20.55 -26.54 3.18
C ASP A 207 -21.26 -25.84 1.99
N ARG A 208 -22.33 -26.46 1.50
CA ARG A 208 -23.14 -25.94 0.38
C ARG A 208 -23.84 -24.61 0.68
N ALA A 209 -23.91 -24.20 1.94
CA ALA A 209 -24.38 -22.88 2.34
C ALA A 209 -23.46 -21.73 1.90
N PHE A 210 -22.17 -22.04 1.62
CA PHE A 210 -21.22 -21.04 1.12
C PHE A 210 -21.21 -21.00 -0.42
N PRO A 211 -21.01 -19.82 -1.03
CA PRO A 211 -20.79 -19.70 -2.47
C PRO A 211 -19.47 -20.41 -2.85
N LEU A 212 -19.58 -21.61 -3.44
CA LEU A 212 -18.42 -22.46 -3.73
C LEU A 212 -17.32 -21.73 -4.50
N ASN A 213 -17.70 -20.99 -5.56
CA ASN A 213 -16.76 -20.23 -6.37
C ASN A 213 -15.95 -19.21 -5.55
N PHE A 214 -16.63 -18.53 -4.61
CA PHE A 214 -15.98 -17.56 -3.72
C PHE A 214 -15.01 -18.25 -2.76
N VAL A 215 -15.41 -19.38 -2.17
CA VAL A 215 -14.57 -20.13 -1.23
C VAL A 215 -13.32 -20.65 -1.93
N ILE A 216 -13.46 -21.26 -3.11
CA ILE A 216 -12.31 -21.76 -3.89
C ILE A 216 -11.39 -20.60 -4.28
N PHE A 217 -11.95 -19.49 -4.76
CA PHE A 217 -11.17 -18.31 -5.11
C PHE A 217 -10.34 -17.80 -3.93
N GLU A 218 -10.94 -17.64 -2.74
CA GLU A 218 -10.24 -17.16 -1.56
C GLU A 218 -9.21 -18.18 -1.03
N LEU A 219 -9.50 -19.48 -1.07
CA LEU A 219 -8.55 -20.54 -0.70
C LEU A 219 -7.32 -20.49 -1.61
N LEU A 220 -7.50 -20.42 -2.93
CA LEU A 220 -6.41 -20.38 -3.89
C LEU A 220 -5.59 -19.09 -3.77
N ASN A 221 -6.24 -17.93 -3.63
CA ASN A 221 -5.55 -16.66 -3.45
C ASN A 221 -4.77 -16.56 -2.14
N SER A 222 -5.33 -17.06 -1.05
CA SER A 222 -4.66 -17.00 0.26
C SER A 222 -3.47 -17.93 0.35
N THR A 223 -3.51 -19.06 -0.35
CA THR A 223 -2.49 -20.12 -0.26
C THR A 223 -1.42 -19.99 -1.34
N TYR A 224 -1.81 -19.69 -2.59
CA TYR A 224 -0.93 -19.80 -3.75
C TYR A 224 -0.74 -18.49 -4.52
N SER A 225 -1.34 -17.39 -4.08
CA SER A 225 -1.25 -16.06 -4.74
C SER A 225 -1.63 -16.09 -6.24
N PHE A 226 -2.63 -16.89 -6.61
CA PHE A 226 -3.13 -16.94 -7.98
C PHE A 226 -3.67 -15.60 -8.45
N LYS A 227 -3.46 -15.25 -9.72
CA LYS A 227 -4.12 -14.10 -10.35
C LYS A 227 -5.56 -14.47 -10.71
N GLY A 228 -6.49 -13.50 -10.60
CA GLY A 228 -7.94 -13.70 -10.73
C GLY A 228 -8.40 -14.53 -11.95
N ASP A 229 -7.77 -14.35 -13.11
CA ASP A 229 -8.13 -15.04 -14.35
C ASP A 229 -7.96 -16.57 -14.28
N VAL A 230 -7.06 -17.07 -13.42
CA VAL A 230 -6.80 -18.52 -13.24
C VAL A 230 -7.87 -19.16 -12.35
N SER A 231 -8.32 -18.44 -11.31
CA SER A 231 -9.36 -18.95 -10.40
C SER A 231 -10.72 -19.09 -11.08
N ASP A 232 -11.06 -18.17 -11.99
CA ASP A 232 -12.31 -18.24 -12.78
C ASP A 232 -12.32 -19.43 -13.77
N ALA A 233 -11.15 -19.84 -14.24
CA ALA A 233 -11.01 -21.00 -15.14
C ALA A 233 -11.10 -22.35 -14.39
N LEU A 234 -10.72 -22.41 -13.11
CA LEU A 234 -10.73 -23.63 -12.30
C LEU A 234 -12.10 -23.97 -11.71
N VAL A 235 -13.04 -23.02 -11.74
CA VAL A 235 -14.37 -23.17 -11.11
C VAL A 235 -15.48 -23.41 -12.16
N ARG A 236 -15.15 -23.41 -13.43
CA ARG A 236 -16.04 -23.82 -14.54
C ARG A 236 -15.94 -25.32 -14.80
#